data_9712f406a27cd60536d36bcd995fedf6
#
_entry.id   9712f406a27cd60536d36bcd995fedf6
#
_cell.length_a   1.000
_cell.length_b   1.000
_cell.length_c   1.000
_cell.angle_alpha   90.00
_cell.angle_beta   90.00
_cell.angle_gamma   90.00
#
_symmetry.space_group_name_H-M   'P 1'
#
loop_
_entity.id
_entity.type
_entity.pdbx_description
1 polymer ?
#
loop_
_entity_poly.entity_id
_entity_poly.type
_entity_poly.pdbx_seq_one_letter_code
_entity_poly.pdbx_strand_id
1 'polypeptide(L)'
;MSAALWLPPLAGLGASVALEGLLRPHVRPPWRRPPATLCLHGGSWLLLFALCLLAVQRPWFATGGLLALQLVVVQSSNVKSRTLNEPFICQDFEYFVDALRHPRLYVPFFGIGLALAASTAAALAIGAFLWWEPSLASRLGVGPFLAATSALGMIALPLLWLGLRRLPAPALEPQADLARLGLVGALWAYGRLALQPLSSTLPASPFVPPPRRPAGGRL
;
A
#
# COMPACT_ATOMS: atom_id res chain seq x y z
N MET A 1 16.84 -15.88 -21.42
CA MET A 1 17.06 -15.42 -20.03
C MET A 1 16.23 -14.20 -19.65
N SER A 2 15.88 -13.31 -20.56
CA SER A 2 15.28 -12.01 -20.22
C SER A 2 13.77 -12.01 -19.95
N ALA A 3 12.95 -12.67 -20.77
CA ALA A 3 11.48 -12.53 -20.69
C ALA A 3 10.88 -13.09 -19.38
N ALA A 4 11.33 -14.22 -18.88
CA ALA A 4 10.81 -14.84 -17.66
C ALA A 4 11.05 -13.99 -16.39
N LEU A 5 12.05 -13.10 -16.42
CA LEU A 5 12.36 -12.21 -15.30
C LEU A 5 11.60 -10.89 -15.40
N TRP A 6 11.51 -10.29 -16.60
CA TRP A 6 10.97 -8.94 -16.77
C TRP A 6 9.48 -8.87 -17.09
N LEU A 7 8.95 -9.92 -17.73
CA LEU A 7 7.54 -9.94 -18.12
C LEU A 7 6.59 -9.91 -16.92
N PRO A 8 6.79 -10.72 -15.85
CA PRO A 8 5.90 -10.70 -14.69
C PRO A 8 5.81 -9.33 -13.99
N PRO A 9 6.94 -8.67 -13.62
CA PRO A 9 6.86 -7.38 -12.95
C PRO A 9 6.31 -6.26 -13.84
N LEU A 10 6.59 -6.27 -15.15
CA LEU A 10 6.06 -5.27 -16.08
C LEU A 10 4.56 -5.46 -16.35
N ALA A 11 4.13 -6.70 -16.59
CA ALA A 11 2.72 -7.03 -16.74
C ALA A 11 1.94 -6.69 -15.45
N GLY A 12 2.53 -7.03 -14.29
CA GLY A 12 1.96 -6.72 -13.00
C GLY A 12 1.88 -5.22 -12.72
N LEU A 13 2.91 -4.44 -13.09
CA LEU A 13 2.87 -2.99 -12.97
C LEU A 13 1.73 -2.39 -13.80
N GLY A 14 1.57 -2.83 -15.05
CA GLY A 14 0.46 -2.40 -15.90
C GLY A 14 -0.90 -2.76 -15.29
N ALA A 15 -1.06 -3.99 -14.80
CA ALA A 15 -2.27 -4.44 -14.11
C ALA A 15 -2.51 -3.67 -12.80
N SER A 16 -1.46 -3.37 -12.04
CA SER A 16 -1.51 -2.57 -10.81
C SER A 16 -2.07 -1.16 -11.06
N VAL A 17 -1.61 -0.51 -12.13
CA VAL A 17 -2.14 0.79 -12.57
C VAL A 17 -3.61 0.67 -13.00
N ALA A 18 -3.97 -0.41 -13.71
CA ALA A 18 -5.36 -0.65 -14.13
C ALA A 18 -6.30 -0.91 -12.94
N LEU A 19 -5.83 -1.62 -11.90
CA LEU A 19 -6.60 -1.86 -10.67
C LEU A 19 -6.96 -0.57 -9.94
N GLU A 20 -6.14 0.48 -10.01
CA GLU A 20 -6.49 1.78 -9.45
C GLU A 20 -7.73 2.41 -10.13
N GLY A 21 -8.04 2.01 -11.36
CA GLY A 21 -9.27 2.42 -12.05
C GLY A 21 -10.57 1.93 -11.37
N LEU A 22 -10.49 0.92 -10.49
CA LEU A 22 -11.61 0.40 -9.71
C LEU A 22 -11.91 1.24 -8.45
N LEU A 23 -11.04 2.20 -8.09
CA LEU A 23 -11.22 3.04 -6.91
C LEU A 23 -12.42 3.98 -7.03
N ARG A 24 -13.03 4.25 -5.89
CA ARG A 24 -14.10 5.22 -5.72
C ARG A 24 -13.72 6.19 -4.58
N PRO A 25 -13.69 7.52 -4.81
CA PRO A 25 -13.91 8.24 -6.06
C PRO A 25 -12.87 7.88 -7.14
N HIS A 26 -13.22 8.12 -8.42
CA HIS A 26 -12.34 7.79 -9.53
C HIS A 26 -11.04 8.58 -9.47
N VAL A 27 -9.94 7.88 -9.59
CA VAL A 27 -8.61 8.49 -9.65
C VAL A 27 -8.32 9.04 -11.05
N ARG A 28 -7.53 10.11 -11.12
CA ARG A 28 -7.04 10.64 -12.40
C ARG A 28 -6.24 9.59 -13.15
N PRO A 29 -6.32 9.53 -14.48
CA PRO A 29 -5.50 8.64 -15.27
C PRO A 29 -4.00 8.95 -15.05
N PRO A 30 -3.09 7.97 -15.20
CA PRO A 30 -1.67 8.11 -14.86
C PRO A 30 -1.00 9.34 -15.48
N TRP A 31 -1.31 9.63 -16.76
CA TRP A 31 -0.74 10.77 -17.49
C TRP A 31 -1.20 12.15 -17.01
N ARG A 32 -2.23 12.23 -16.17
CA ARG A 32 -2.72 13.47 -15.53
C ARG A 32 -2.31 13.60 -14.06
N ARG A 33 -1.54 12.64 -13.55
CA ARG A 33 -1.03 12.66 -12.17
C ARG A 33 0.35 13.33 -12.11
N PRO A 34 0.75 13.84 -10.94
CA PRO A 34 2.12 14.32 -10.74
C PRO A 34 3.14 13.20 -11.05
N PRO A 35 4.23 13.47 -11.81
CA PRO A 35 5.23 12.44 -12.13
C PRO A 35 5.82 11.75 -10.88
N ALA A 36 5.91 12.48 -9.77
CA ALA A 36 6.36 11.93 -8.49
C ALA A 36 5.52 10.73 -8.03
N THR A 37 4.21 10.76 -8.23
CA THR A 37 3.32 9.64 -7.84
C THR A 37 3.52 8.41 -8.72
N LEU A 38 3.87 8.59 -9.99
CA LEU A 38 4.21 7.49 -10.88
C LEU A 38 5.55 6.86 -10.48
N CYS A 39 6.54 7.68 -10.09
CA CYS A 39 7.80 7.18 -9.54
C CYS A 39 7.57 6.39 -8.24
N LEU A 40 6.70 6.88 -7.36
CA LEU A 40 6.34 6.16 -6.13
C LEU A 40 5.60 4.86 -6.44
N HIS A 41 4.65 4.87 -7.38
CA HIS A 41 3.92 3.67 -7.77
C HIS A 41 4.86 2.61 -8.34
N GLY A 42 5.66 2.98 -9.34
CA GLY A 42 6.64 2.06 -9.97
C GLY A 42 7.72 1.59 -8.99
N GLY A 43 8.26 2.50 -8.18
CA GLY A 43 9.28 2.19 -7.18
C GLY A 43 8.74 1.25 -6.09
N SER A 44 7.54 1.53 -5.54
CA SER A 44 6.90 0.65 -4.55
C SER A 44 6.58 -0.72 -5.13
N TRP A 45 6.04 -0.77 -6.35
CA TRP A 45 5.75 -2.02 -7.05
C TRP A 45 7.01 -2.87 -7.23
N LEU A 46 8.08 -2.28 -7.79
CA LEU A 46 9.33 -3.01 -8.03
C LEU A 46 10.01 -3.47 -6.74
N LEU A 47 9.99 -2.63 -5.69
CA LEU A 47 10.57 -3.01 -4.41
C LEU A 47 9.81 -4.17 -3.77
N LEU A 48 8.47 -4.06 -3.69
CA LEU A 48 7.64 -5.13 -3.14
C LEU A 48 7.76 -6.42 -3.97
N PHE A 49 7.80 -6.29 -5.29
CA PHE A 49 8.03 -7.43 -6.17
C PHE A 49 9.39 -8.09 -5.91
N ALA A 50 10.48 -7.31 -5.79
CA ALA A 50 11.80 -7.84 -5.48
C ALA A 50 11.81 -8.57 -4.13
N LEU A 51 11.18 -8.00 -3.09
CA LEU A 51 11.07 -8.63 -1.77
C LEU A 51 10.26 -9.93 -1.81
N CYS A 52 9.11 -9.92 -2.47
CA CYS A 52 8.31 -11.13 -2.68
C CYS A 52 9.06 -12.18 -3.50
N LEU A 53 9.77 -11.75 -4.54
CA LEU A 53 10.57 -12.65 -5.38
C LEU A 53 11.72 -13.28 -4.60
N LEU A 54 12.39 -12.55 -3.71
CA LEU A 54 13.39 -13.10 -2.79
C LEU A 54 12.80 -14.18 -1.88
N ALA A 55 11.61 -13.94 -1.34
CA ALA A 55 10.95 -14.86 -0.41
C ALA A 55 10.44 -16.13 -1.10
N VAL A 56 9.77 -15.99 -2.25
CA VAL A 56 9.02 -17.09 -2.89
C VAL A 56 9.75 -17.67 -4.10
N GLN A 57 10.67 -16.91 -4.71
CA GLN A 57 11.44 -17.26 -5.90
C GLN A 57 10.61 -17.60 -7.15
N ARG A 58 9.34 -17.18 -7.18
CA ARG A 58 8.38 -17.45 -8.25
C ARG A 58 7.78 -16.13 -8.75
N PRO A 59 8.18 -15.64 -9.93
CA PRO A 59 7.83 -14.30 -10.39
C PRO A 59 6.33 -14.09 -10.66
N TRP A 60 5.63 -15.06 -11.25
CA TRP A 60 4.19 -14.94 -11.46
C TRP A 60 3.39 -15.03 -10.15
N PHE A 61 3.83 -15.89 -9.24
CA PHE A 61 3.25 -15.94 -7.89
C PHE A 61 3.41 -14.62 -7.14
N ALA A 62 4.62 -14.01 -7.19
CA ALA A 62 4.87 -12.71 -6.59
C ALA A 62 3.98 -11.62 -7.22
N THR A 63 3.84 -11.61 -8.55
CA THR A 63 2.94 -10.69 -9.26
C THR A 63 1.49 -10.87 -8.84
N GLY A 64 0.98 -12.10 -8.87
CA GLY A 64 -0.40 -12.41 -8.49
C GLY A 64 -0.71 -12.06 -7.03
N GLY A 65 0.23 -12.37 -6.12
CA GLY A 65 0.11 -12.05 -4.70
C GLY A 65 0.03 -10.55 -4.43
N LEU A 66 0.89 -9.76 -5.09
CA LEU A 66 0.86 -8.30 -4.97
C LEU A 66 -0.41 -7.68 -5.56
N LEU A 67 -0.87 -8.17 -6.71
CA LEU A 67 -2.13 -7.71 -7.31
C LEU A 67 -3.32 -8.06 -6.42
N ALA A 68 -3.34 -9.25 -5.83
CA ALA A 68 -4.37 -9.66 -4.88
C ALA A 68 -4.38 -8.76 -3.63
N LEU A 69 -3.19 -8.47 -3.06
CA LEU A 69 -3.06 -7.55 -1.94
C LEU A 69 -3.56 -6.15 -2.30
N GLN A 70 -3.15 -5.62 -3.45
CA GLN A 70 -3.62 -4.32 -3.93
C GLN A 70 -5.14 -4.31 -4.15
N LEU A 71 -5.72 -5.38 -4.69
CA LEU A 71 -7.17 -5.52 -4.86
C LEU A 71 -7.90 -5.47 -3.51
N VAL A 72 -7.35 -6.13 -2.47
CA VAL A 72 -7.91 -6.03 -1.10
C VAL A 72 -7.89 -4.59 -0.61
N VAL A 73 -6.78 -3.86 -0.79
CA VAL A 73 -6.69 -2.44 -0.40
C VAL A 73 -7.67 -1.57 -1.19
N VAL A 74 -7.80 -1.79 -2.51
CA VAL A 74 -8.76 -1.08 -3.37
C VAL A 74 -10.19 -1.32 -2.89
N GLN A 75 -10.57 -2.56 -2.60
CA GLN A 75 -11.91 -2.89 -2.11
C GLN A 75 -12.17 -2.32 -0.71
N SER A 76 -11.18 -2.40 0.18
CA SER A 76 -11.27 -1.76 1.50
C SER A 76 -11.46 -0.26 1.40
N SER A 77 -10.73 0.41 0.50
CA SER A 77 -10.91 1.83 0.21
C SER A 77 -12.32 2.14 -0.31
N ASN A 78 -12.84 1.32 -1.23
CA ASN A 78 -14.18 1.50 -1.78
C ASN A 78 -15.27 1.31 -0.72
N VAL A 79 -15.13 0.32 0.16
CA VAL A 79 -16.07 0.09 1.27
C VAL A 79 -15.99 1.26 2.25
N LYS A 80 -14.80 1.67 2.67
CA LYS A 80 -14.60 2.81 3.59
C LYS A 80 -15.17 4.11 3.00
N SER A 81 -14.93 4.36 1.71
CA SER A 81 -15.48 5.54 1.03
C SER A 81 -17.00 5.57 0.98
N ARG A 82 -17.66 4.41 0.89
CA ARG A 82 -19.13 4.31 0.89
C ARG A 82 -19.74 4.46 2.28
N THR A 83 -19.06 3.96 3.32
CA THR A 83 -19.60 3.92 4.69
C THR A 83 -19.21 5.13 5.51
N LEU A 84 -17.97 5.59 5.41
CA LEU A 84 -17.39 6.67 6.20
C LEU A 84 -17.11 7.94 5.39
N ASN A 85 -17.34 7.89 4.09
CA ASN A 85 -17.02 8.98 3.16
C ASN A 85 -15.52 9.36 3.15
N GLU A 86 -14.65 8.39 3.49
CA GLU A 86 -13.19 8.54 3.54
C GLU A 86 -12.52 7.39 2.79
N PRO A 87 -11.45 7.64 1.99
CA PRO A 87 -10.69 6.58 1.37
C PRO A 87 -9.76 5.90 2.38
N PHE A 88 -9.16 4.79 1.96
CA PHE A 88 -8.14 4.09 2.70
C PHE A 88 -6.85 4.93 2.77
N ILE A 89 -6.32 5.12 3.96
CA ILE A 89 -5.08 5.84 4.24
C ILE A 89 -4.05 4.93 4.92
N CYS A 90 -2.81 5.41 5.09
CA CYS A 90 -1.72 4.59 5.62
C CYS A 90 -2.02 4.03 7.03
N GLN A 91 -2.70 4.80 7.87
CA GLN A 91 -3.06 4.39 9.23
C GLN A 91 -4.04 3.21 9.26
N ASP A 92 -4.83 3.03 8.21
CA ASP A 92 -5.80 1.93 8.13
C ASP A 92 -5.15 0.54 8.03
N PHE A 93 -3.85 0.46 7.73
CA PHE A 93 -3.12 -0.81 7.77
C PHE A 93 -3.09 -1.43 9.18
N GLU A 94 -3.24 -0.63 10.22
CA GLU A 94 -3.35 -1.14 11.60
C GLU A 94 -4.54 -2.09 11.76
N TYR A 95 -5.67 -1.81 11.09
CA TYR A 95 -6.85 -2.69 11.13
C TYR A 95 -6.59 -4.08 10.52
N PHE A 96 -5.75 -4.16 9.49
CA PHE A 96 -5.34 -5.47 8.96
C PHE A 96 -4.47 -6.24 9.95
N VAL A 97 -3.55 -5.54 10.63
CA VAL A 97 -2.71 -6.13 11.66
C VAL A 97 -3.58 -6.60 12.83
N ASP A 98 -4.56 -5.80 13.25
CA ASP A 98 -5.48 -6.16 14.32
C ASP A 98 -6.39 -7.34 13.93
N ALA A 99 -6.85 -7.40 12.69
CA ALA A 99 -7.62 -8.55 12.21
C ALA A 99 -6.81 -9.85 12.23
N LEU A 100 -5.51 -9.78 11.93
CA LEU A 100 -4.60 -10.93 12.02
C LEU A 100 -4.30 -11.33 13.46
N ARG A 101 -4.16 -10.33 14.36
CA ARG A 101 -3.89 -10.57 15.79
C ARG A 101 -5.11 -11.07 16.55
N HIS A 102 -6.30 -10.60 16.16
CA HIS A 102 -7.57 -10.86 16.84
C HIS A 102 -8.64 -11.42 15.90
N PRO A 103 -8.38 -12.55 15.19
CA PRO A 103 -9.31 -13.10 14.20
C PRO A 103 -10.70 -13.42 14.78
N ARG A 104 -10.77 -13.71 16.06
CA ARG A 104 -12.04 -14.02 16.77
C ARG A 104 -13.00 -12.81 16.78
N LEU A 105 -12.51 -11.59 16.66
CA LEU A 105 -13.34 -10.39 16.61
C LEU A 105 -13.90 -10.13 15.23
N TYR A 106 -13.19 -10.54 14.17
CA TYR A 106 -13.52 -10.20 12.80
C TYR A 106 -14.24 -11.33 12.05
N VAL A 107 -13.87 -12.59 12.29
CA VAL A 107 -14.46 -13.76 11.62
C VAL A 107 -15.98 -13.84 11.77
N PRO A 108 -16.60 -13.54 12.95
CA PRO A 108 -18.05 -13.58 13.08
C PRO A 108 -18.80 -12.59 12.17
N PHE A 109 -18.20 -11.44 11.85
CA PHE A 109 -18.80 -10.45 10.95
C PHE A 109 -18.81 -10.89 9.49
N PHE A 110 -17.86 -11.72 9.08
CA PHE A 110 -17.80 -12.29 7.72
C PHE A 110 -18.61 -13.58 7.57
N GLY A 111 -18.99 -14.20 8.68
CA GLY A 111 -19.56 -15.55 8.71
C GLY A 111 -18.48 -16.62 8.59
N ILE A 112 -18.54 -17.61 9.49
CA ILE A 112 -17.55 -18.70 9.57
C ILE A 112 -17.44 -19.47 8.25
N GLY A 113 -18.57 -19.73 7.59
CA GLY A 113 -18.60 -20.45 6.31
C GLY A 113 -17.84 -19.73 5.20
N LEU A 114 -18.05 -18.40 5.05
CA LEU A 114 -17.35 -17.58 4.05
C LEU A 114 -15.85 -17.48 4.39
N ALA A 115 -15.48 -17.31 5.66
CA ALA A 115 -14.09 -17.27 6.08
C ALA A 115 -13.35 -18.58 5.78
N LEU A 116 -13.97 -19.74 6.05
CA LEU A 116 -13.41 -21.05 5.72
C LEU A 116 -13.30 -21.25 4.21
N ALA A 117 -14.34 -20.91 3.44
CA ALA A 117 -14.32 -21.04 1.98
C ALA A 117 -13.21 -20.16 1.36
N ALA A 118 -13.09 -18.90 1.80
CA ALA A 118 -12.07 -17.98 1.31
C ALA A 118 -10.65 -18.46 1.68
N SER A 119 -10.45 -18.93 2.92
CA SER A 119 -9.16 -19.47 3.37
C SER A 119 -8.77 -20.73 2.60
N THR A 120 -9.72 -21.63 2.37
CA THR A 120 -9.49 -22.86 1.58
C THR A 120 -9.17 -22.52 0.12
N ALA A 121 -9.93 -21.61 -0.50
CA ALA A 121 -9.68 -21.17 -1.86
C ALA A 121 -8.29 -20.50 -2.00
N ALA A 122 -7.92 -19.66 -1.03
CA ALA A 122 -6.59 -19.05 -0.99
C ALA A 122 -5.49 -20.10 -0.84
N ALA A 123 -5.64 -21.07 0.05
CA ALA A 123 -4.67 -22.13 0.25
C ALA A 123 -4.50 -23.01 -1.01
N LEU A 124 -5.61 -23.35 -1.68
CA LEU A 124 -5.58 -24.11 -2.94
C LEU A 124 -4.91 -23.31 -4.05
N ALA A 125 -5.22 -21.99 -4.18
CA ALA A 125 -4.59 -21.12 -5.16
C ALA A 125 -3.08 -21.02 -4.92
N ILE A 126 -2.66 -20.80 -3.68
CA ILE A 126 -1.25 -20.75 -3.30
C ILE A 126 -0.56 -22.09 -3.62
N GLY A 127 -1.15 -23.21 -3.24
CA GLY A 127 -0.64 -24.54 -3.51
C GLY A 127 -0.50 -24.80 -5.02
N ALA A 128 -1.51 -24.46 -5.81
CA ALA A 128 -1.49 -24.61 -7.26
C ALA A 128 -0.38 -23.79 -7.93
N PHE A 129 -0.23 -22.51 -7.53
CA PHE A 129 0.86 -21.67 -8.03
C PHE A 129 2.23 -22.20 -7.64
N LEU A 130 2.40 -22.62 -6.40
CA LEU A 130 3.67 -23.19 -5.92
C LEU A 130 4.02 -24.50 -6.62
N TRP A 131 3.03 -25.28 -7.02
CA TRP A 131 3.23 -26.50 -7.78
C TRP A 131 3.56 -26.20 -9.26
N TRP A 132 2.88 -25.31 -9.88
CA TRP A 132 2.98 -25.05 -11.32
C TRP A 132 4.18 -24.20 -11.71
N GLU A 133 4.54 -23.21 -10.90
CA GLU A 133 5.64 -22.30 -11.20
C GLU A 133 6.94 -22.78 -10.51
N PRO A 134 7.95 -23.28 -11.26
CA PRO A 134 9.21 -23.67 -10.69
C PRO A 134 10.01 -22.44 -10.21
N SER A 135 10.81 -22.65 -9.15
CA SER A 135 11.68 -21.61 -8.59
C SER A 135 12.62 -21.02 -9.65
N LEU A 136 12.67 -19.70 -9.73
CA LEU A 136 13.56 -18.99 -10.62
C LEU A 136 15.04 -19.20 -10.21
N ALA A 137 15.31 -19.29 -8.91
CA ALA A 137 16.64 -19.55 -8.38
C ALA A 137 17.15 -20.94 -8.78
N SER A 138 16.27 -21.96 -8.86
CA SER A 138 16.66 -23.31 -9.35
C SER A 138 16.95 -23.34 -10.84
N ARG A 139 16.33 -22.43 -11.62
CA ARG A 139 16.53 -22.34 -13.09
C ARG A 139 17.76 -21.53 -13.48
N LEU A 140 18.03 -20.44 -12.78
CA LEU A 140 19.12 -19.51 -13.11
C LEU A 140 20.40 -19.78 -12.31
N GLY A 141 20.30 -20.48 -11.18
CA GLY A 141 21.31 -20.50 -10.12
C GLY A 141 21.18 -19.32 -9.17
N VAL A 142 21.70 -19.50 -7.96
CA VAL A 142 21.52 -18.52 -6.86
C VAL A 142 22.20 -17.16 -7.19
N GLY A 143 23.40 -17.15 -7.74
CA GLY A 143 24.12 -15.93 -8.07
C GLY A 143 23.38 -15.03 -9.07
N PRO A 144 23.05 -15.50 -10.26
CA PRO A 144 22.25 -14.74 -11.25
C PRO A 144 20.87 -14.33 -10.72
N PHE A 145 20.22 -15.18 -9.91
CA PHE A 145 18.95 -14.86 -9.28
C PHE A 145 19.07 -13.65 -8.32
N LEU A 146 20.06 -13.67 -7.43
CA LEU A 146 20.31 -12.56 -6.49
C LEU A 146 20.70 -11.29 -7.23
N ALA A 147 21.56 -11.39 -8.26
CA ALA A 147 21.95 -10.24 -9.07
C ALA A 147 20.73 -9.60 -9.76
N ALA A 148 19.84 -10.42 -10.35
CA ALA A 148 18.62 -9.93 -11.00
C ALA A 148 17.66 -9.26 -10.02
N THR A 149 17.46 -9.86 -8.84
CA THR A 149 16.58 -9.31 -7.81
C THR A 149 17.16 -8.03 -7.19
N SER A 150 18.47 -7.98 -6.99
CA SER A 150 19.16 -6.75 -6.55
C SER A 150 19.04 -5.64 -7.58
N ALA A 151 19.13 -5.94 -8.87
CA ALA A 151 18.94 -4.96 -9.93
C ALA A 151 17.54 -4.32 -9.90
N LEU A 152 16.49 -5.10 -9.60
CA LEU A 152 15.14 -4.55 -9.40
C LEU A 152 15.11 -3.57 -8.22
N GLY A 153 15.75 -3.91 -7.11
CA GLY A 153 15.90 -3.00 -5.95
C GLY A 153 16.67 -1.74 -6.30
N MET A 154 17.76 -1.86 -7.05
CA MET A 154 18.56 -0.72 -7.50
C MET A 154 17.78 0.24 -8.43
N ILE A 155 16.81 -0.25 -9.18
CA ILE A 155 15.88 0.59 -9.96
C ILE A 155 14.79 1.17 -9.07
N ALA A 156 14.26 0.38 -8.13
CA ALA A 156 13.18 0.80 -7.25
C ALA A 156 13.56 1.95 -6.30
N LEU A 157 14.75 1.87 -5.68
CA LEU A 157 15.19 2.85 -4.68
C LEU A 157 15.33 4.28 -5.23
N PRO A 158 15.99 4.53 -6.39
CA PRO A 158 16.03 5.85 -6.99
C PRO A 158 14.65 6.39 -7.37
N LEU A 159 13.73 5.52 -7.87
CA LEU A 159 12.36 5.91 -8.17
C LEU A 159 11.62 6.36 -6.90
N LEU A 160 11.73 5.60 -5.81
CA LEU A 160 11.14 5.97 -4.52
C LEU A 160 11.72 7.28 -4.00
N TRP A 161 13.05 7.41 -4.02
CA TRP A 161 13.72 8.61 -3.56
C TRP A 161 13.29 9.86 -4.37
N LEU A 162 13.27 9.75 -5.71
CA LEU A 162 12.84 10.84 -6.57
C LEU A 162 11.35 11.17 -6.35
N GLY A 163 10.52 10.14 -6.24
CA GLY A 163 9.11 10.28 -5.94
C GLY A 163 8.87 10.98 -4.61
N LEU A 164 9.54 10.54 -3.54
CA LEU A 164 9.43 11.14 -2.21
C LEU A 164 9.92 12.59 -2.16
N ARG A 165 11.01 12.92 -2.85
CA ARG A 165 11.52 14.30 -2.90
C ARG A 165 10.59 15.26 -3.61
N ARG A 166 9.86 14.80 -4.61
CA ARG A 166 8.98 15.62 -5.46
C ARG A 166 7.49 15.41 -5.18
N LEU A 167 7.16 14.64 -4.13
CA LEU A 167 5.76 14.39 -3.77
C LEU A 167 5.12 15.70 -3.30
N PRO A 168 4.04 16.17 -3.95
CA PRO A 168 3.33 17.35 -3.48
C PRO A 168 2.70 17.09 -2.11
N ALA A 169 2.62 18.14 -1.30
CA ALA A 169 1.93 18.09 -0.01
C ALA A 169 0.46 17.69 -0.21
N PRO A 170 -0.09 16.85 0.68
CA PRO A 170 -1.51 16.55 0.65
C PRO A 170 -2.33 17.80 0.97
N ALA A 171 -3.51 17.91 0.37
CA ALA A 171 -4.44 18.98 0.65
C ALA A 171 -5.20 18.78 1.97
N LEU A 172 -4.99 17.67 2.66
CA LEU A 172 -5.73 17.21 3.84
C LEU A 172 -7.21 16.92 3.56
N GLU A 173 -7.52 16.72 2.30
CA GLU A 173 -8.81 16.24 1.82
C GLU A 173 -8.62 14.85 1.21
N PRO A 174 -8.79 13.76 1.99
CA PRO A 174 -8.39 12.41 1.59
C PRO A 174 -8.98 11.95 0.25
N GLN A 175 -10.22 12.31 -0.05
CA GLN A 175 -10.86 11.95 -1.34
C GLN A 175 -10.23 12.71 -2.53
N ALA A 176 -10.01 14.01 -2.38
CA ALA A 176 -9.39 14.84 -3.41
C ALA A 176 -7.93 14.42 -3.64
N ASP A 177 -7.21 14.11 -2.55
CA ASP A 177 -5.84 13.64 -2.62
C ASP A 177 -5.75 12.25 -3.28
N LEU A 178 -6.64 11.30 -2.94
CA LEU A 178 -6.73 10.02 -3.63
C LEU A 178 -6.98 10.21 -5.13
N ALA A 179 -7.94 11.04 -5.50
CA ALA A 179 -8.26 11.31 -6.90
C ALA A 179 -7.08 11.93 -7.67
N ARG A 180 -6.30 12.80 -7.02
CA ARG A 180 -5.16 13.52 -7.60
C ARG A 180 -3.89 12.68 -7.67
N LEU A 181 -3.56 11.97 -6.58
CA LEU A 181 -2.28 11.29 -6.40
C LEU A 181 -2.31 9.81 -6.78
N GLY A 182 -3.50 9.20 -6.86
CA GLY A 182 -3.66 7.74 -6.93
C GLY A 182 -3.47 7.08 -5.58
N LEU A 183 -3.75 5.77 -5.50
CA LEU A 183 -3.70 5.01 -4.24
C LEU A 183 -2.31 5.07 -3.60
N VAL A 184 -1.29 4.65 -4.34
CA VAL A 184 0.08 4.57 -3.81
C VAL A 184 0.61 5.96 -3.45
N GLY A 185 0.35 6.98 -4.29
CA GLY A 185 0.76 8.36 -4.02
C GLY A 185 0.10 8.93 -2.75
N ALA A 186 -1.19 8.65 -2.54
CA ALA A 186 -1.91 9.06 -1.35
C ALA A 186 -1.38 8.35 -0.09
N LEU A 187 -1.15 7.02 -0.16
CA LEU A 187 -0.56 6.26 0.95
C LEU A 187 0.79 6.83 1.39
N TRP A 188 1.67 7.16 0.44
CA TRP A 188 2.96 7.79 0.76
C TRP A 188 2.81 9.20 1.32
N ALA A 189 1.88 10.01 0.80
CA ALA A 189 1.65 11.37 1.28
C ALA A 189 1.17 11.39 2.74
N TYR A 190 0.16 10.57 3.06
CA TYR A 190 -0.36 10.45 4.43
C TYR A 190 0.59 9.69 5.36
N GLY A 191 1.35 8.71 4.86
CA GLY A 191 2.40 8.05 5.63
C GLY A 191 3.51 9.01 6.06
N ARG A 192 3.96 9.90 5.16
CA ARG A 192 4.92 10.98 5.52
C ARG A 192 4.35 11.93 6.56
N LEU A 193 3.08 12.29 6.42
CA LEU A 193 2.42 13.19 7.38
C LEU A 193 2.36 12.56 8.78
N ALA A 194 2.03 11.28 8.86
CA ALA A 194 1.98 10.55 10.13
C ALA A 194 3.35 10.44 10.84
N LEU A 195 4.45 10.48 10.08
CA LEU A 195 5.81 10.44 10.63
C LEU A 195 6.33 11.83 11.04
N GLN A 196 5.62 12.91 10.70
CA GLN A 196 6.03 14.25 11.13
C GLN A 196 5.71 14.44 12.62
N PRO A 197 6.67 14.94 13.43
CA PRO A 197 6.36 15.28 14.81
C PRO A 197 5.26 16.34 14.83
N LEU A 198 4.25 16.14 15.69
CA LEU A 198 3.22 17.16 15.97
C LEU A 198 3.95 18.46 16.33
N SER A 199 3.79 19.49 15.49
CA SER A 199 4.36 20.80 15.81
C SER A 199 3.80 21.27 17.15
N SER A 200 4.68 21.74 18.04
CA SER A 200 4.33 22.26 19.37
C SER A 200 3.43 23.51 19.33
N THR A 201 3.04 23.94 18.15
CA THR A 201 2.12 25.07 17.89
C THR A 201 0.67 24.62 17.72
N LEU A 202 0.24 23.54 18.40
CA LEU A 202 -1.18 23.27 18.51
C LEU A 202 -1.83 24.48 19.25
N PRO A 203 -2.89 25.08 18.71
CA PRO A 203 -3.62 26.12 19.44
C PRO A 203 -4.04 25.56 20.80
N ALA A 204 -3.95 26.39 21.83
CA ALA A 204 -4.34 26.00 23.18
C ALA A 204 -5.72 25.34 23.12
N SER A 205 -5.84 24.16 23.72
CA SER A 205 -7.11 23.43 23.74
C SER A 205 -8.23 24.36 24.23
N PRO A 206 -9.36 24.47 23.53
CA PRO A 206 -10.50 25.27 23.99
C PRO A 206 -11.07 24.77 25.34
N PHE A 207 -10.65 23.56 25.76
CA PHE A 207 -11.04 22.95 27.04
C PHE A 207 -10.04 23.22 28.17
N VAL A 208 -8.92 23.91 27.93
CA VAL A 208 -8.02 24.35 29.00
C VAL A 208 -8.65 25.61 29.63
N PRO A 209 -9.08 25.56 30.92
CA PRO A 209 -9.64 26.74 31.56
C PRO A 209 -8.58 27.87 31.57
N PRO A 210 -8.98 29.11 31.31
CA PRO A 210 -8.05 30.23 31.35
C PRO A 210 -7.34 30.29 32.70
N PRO A 211 -6.05 30.70 32.73
CA PRO A 211 -5.31 30.78 33.98
C PRO A 211 -6.09 31.67 34.97
N ARG A 212 -6.35 31.16 36.18
CA ARG A 212 -7.03 31.89 37.21
C ARG A 212 -6.26 33.20 37.48
N ARG A 213 -6.89 34.32 37.23
CA ARG A 213 -6.32 35.61 37.66
C ARG A 213 -6.03 35.55 39.16
N PRO A 214 -4.83 35.94 39.62
CA PRO A 214 -4.57 36.02 41.04
C PRO A 214 -5.61 36.94 41.66
N ALA A 215 -6.28 36.44 42.69
CA ALA A 215 -7.22 37.26 43.44
C ALA A 215 -6.44 38.48 43.98
N GLY A 216 -6.72 39.64 43.42
CA GLY A 216 -6.12 40.88 43.86
C GLY A 216 -6.48 41.09 45.37
N GLY A 217 -5.49 40.94 46.21
CA GLY A 217 -5.64 41.29 47.62
C GLY A 217 -5.98 42.79 47.68
N ARG A 218 -7.17 43.08 48.19
CA ARG A 218 -7.47 44.42 48.72
C ARG A 218 -6.76 44.54 50.05
N LEU A 219 -5.84 45.50 50.14
CA LEU A 219 -5.43 46.10 51.39
C LEU A 219 -6.54 46.99 51.90
#